data_f6b5e823d7569217bf645ddc0b592e09
#
_entry.id   f6b5e823d7569217bf645ddc0b592e09
#
_cell.length_a   1.000
_cell.length_b   1.000
_cell.length_c   1.000
_cell.angle_alpha   90.00
_cell.angle_beta   90.00
_cell.angle_gamma   90.00
#
_symmetry.space_group_name_H-M   'P 1'
#
loop_
_entity.id
_entity.type
_entity.pdbx_description
1 polymer ?
#
loop_
_entity_poly.entity_id
_entity_poly.type
_entity_poly.pdbx_seq_one_letter_code
_entity_poly.pdbx_strand_id
1 'polypeptide(L)'
;MWHRTGILCACIGVAVVASGCNDLPSSIGAEFLPDTTQLQVLSSELVPLIESVRTEQVAQPLFNTGWLFLGRYRELEARVLLRFVDIPDTLAGVTAEDILEATLILSPERYALGDTAGGATVVPFRIHPVVRFWSPLAIWDSLFANGDAATLDLTPIGSWNDPIPLRDSSEPVRVRLNAAGHALLAEWFRRQADSQSIYGVALVPEPTATSIRAFATQTIGQLQRPLPTLEVLYRRAGRVDTLRLSGGYASSFVRPPADTAGKLLLQSGVQYRVRLRVRLDALPPLAAIHQVQLWIPVDTAAFWTGNREFSRVLRLMPADSAAPGYIQATATYDAATASYATKSLAAMLEFWLRHRRSVGELLITLPADVLYSRLDRIALPPGMRMWILYSERKQP
;
A
#
# COMPACT_ATOMS: atom_id res chain seq x y z
N MET A 1 -70.67 -0.88 14.53
CA MET A 1 -71.27 -2.09 15.13
C MET A 1 -70.27 -3.21 15.08
N TRP A 2 -69.96 -3.76 16.25
CA TRP A 2 -69.18 -5.00 16.50
C TRP A 2 -67.72 -5.05 16.16
N HIS A 3 -66.80 -5.59 16.91
CA HIS A 3 -66.61 -5.76 18.38
C HIS A 3 -65.12 -5.91 18.57
N ARG A 4 -64.67 -5.38 19.68
CA ARG A 4 -63.29 -5.57 20.23
C ARG A 4 -63.14 -7.02 20.70
N THR A 5 -62.00 -7.61 20.47
CA THR A 5 -61.44 -8.57 21.42
C THR A 5 -59.87 -8.47 21.33
N GLY A 6 -59.29 -7.99 22.43
CA GLY A 6 -57.84 -7.97 22.61
C GLY A 6 -57.35 -9.35 23.04
N ILE A 7 -56.19 -9.70 22.53
CA ILE A 7 -55.37 -10.78 23.08
C ILE A 7 -54.06 -10.16 23.55
N LEU A 8 -53.97 -10.11 24.88
CA LEU A 8 -52.74 -9.75 25.60
C LEU A 8 -51.82 -10.97 25.54
N CYS A 9 -50.79 -10.97 24.68
CA CYS A 9 -49.68 -11.93 24.74
C CYS A 9 -48.59 -11.33 25.61
N ALA A 10 -48.48 -11.81 26.84
CA ALA A 10 -47.36 -11.56 27.71
C ALA A 10 -46.15 -12.29 27.17
N CYS A 11 -45.27 -11.58 26.46
CA CYS A 11 -43.92 -12.09 26.14
C CYS A 11 -43.06 -11.95 27.39
N ILE A 12 -42.90 -13.04 28.11
CA ILE A 12 -41.86 -13.22 29.12
C ILE A 12 -40.51 -13.22 28.36
N GLY A 13 -39.84 -12.09 28.37
CA GLY A 13 -38.49 -11.97 27.86
C GLY A 13 -37.51 -12.71 28.81
N VAL A 14 -37.07 -13.89 28.40
CA VAL A 14 -35.91 -14.54 29.00
C VAL A 14 -34.72 -13.76 28.50
N ALA A 15 -34.21 -12.84 29.31
CA ALA A 15 -32.90 -12.24 29.13
C ALA A 15 -31.85 -13.34 29.41
N VAL A 16 -31.42 -14.01 28.34
CA VAL A 16 -30.19 -14.79 28.38
C VAL A 16 -29.05 -13.80 28.44
N VAL A 17 -28.57 -13.51 29.62
CA VAL A 17 -27.30 -12.84 29.85
C VAL A 17 -26.23 -13.81 29.37
N ALA A 18 -25.80 -13.66 28.12
CA ALA A 18 -24.56 -14.25 27.66
C ALA A 18 -23.43 -13.49 28.35
N SER A 19 -23.14 -13.85 29.61
CA SER A 19 -21.87 -13.58 30.25
C SER A 19 -20.83 -14.36 29.44
N GLY A 20 -20.21 -13.69 28.47
CA GLY A 20 -19.04 -14.23 27.80
C GLY A 20 -18.03 -14.57 28.90
N CYS A 21 -17.65 -15.84 28.97
CA CYS A 21 -16.58 -16.30 29.85
C CYS A 21 -15.30 -15.53 29.51
N ASN A 22 -15.11 -14.42 30.19
CA ASN A 22 -13.81 -13.73 30.25
C ASN A 22 -13.06 -14.22 31.51
N ASP A 23 -13.42 -15.41 31.98
CA ASP A 23 -12.71 -16.04 33.06
C ASP A 23 -11.33 -16.44 32.56
N LEU A 24 -10.31 -16.06 33.30
CA LEU A 24 -9.05 -16.79 33.36
C LEU A 24 -9.39 -18.29 33.27
N PRO A 25 -8.62 -19.10 32.51
CA PRO A 25 -8.95 -20.50 32.30
C PRO A 25 -9.35 -21.10 33.62
N SER A 26 -10.66 -21.37 33.76
CA SER A 26 -11.22 -21.91 34.99
C SER A 26 -10.54 -23.24 35.24
N SER A 27 -10.36 -23.60 36.50
CA SER A 27 -9.79 -24.86 36.96
C SER A 27 -10.47 -26.12 36.41
N ILE A 28 -11.55 -25.98 35.62
CA ILE A 28 -12.22 -27.05 34.89
C ILE A 28 -11.29 -27.59 33.80
N GLY A 29 -10.69 -28.72 34.06
CA GLY A 29 -9.68 -29.37 33.23
C GLY A 29 -8.29 -29.39 33.86
N ALA A 30 -8.01 -28.58 34.86
CA ALA A 30 -6.77 -28.68 35.63
C ALA A 30 -6.64 -30.05 36.35
N GLU A 31 -7.76 -30.66 36.70
CA GLU A 31 -7.84 -31.98 37.29
C GLU A 31 -7.44 -33.11 36.32
N PHE A 32 -7.48 -32.88 35.01
CA PHE A 32 -7.06 -33.84 33.99
C PHE A 32 -5.63 -33.61 33.49
N LEU A 33 -4.99 -32.51 33.89
CA LEU A 33 -3.57 -32.31 33.63
C LEU A 33 -2.77 -33.11 34.66
N PRO A 34 -1.81 -33.97 34.25
CA PRO A 34 -0.94 -34.62 35.22
C PRO A 34 -0.30 -33.51 36.09
N ASP A 35 -0.21 -33.74 37.39
CA ASP A 35 0.29 -32.85 38.46
C ASP A 35 1.67 -32.19 38.17
N THR A 36 2.26 -32.51 37.03
CA THR A 36 3.56 -32.09 36.58
C THR A 36 3.53 -30.86 35.63
N THR A 37 2.34 -30.43 35.18
CA THR A 37 2.24 -29.32 34.19
C THR A 37 1.83 -28.02 34.90
N GLN A 38 2.77 -27.09 35.03
CA GLN A 38 2.49 -25.76 35.58
C GLN A 38 2.38 -24.75 34.45
N LEU A 39 1.28 -23.97 34.44
CA LEU A 39 1.13 -22.81 33.54
C LEU A 39 1.99 -21.66 34.09
N GLN A 40 2.79 -21.11 33.21
CA GLN A 40 3.67 -19.96 33.50
C GLN A 40 3.43 -18.83 32.53
N VAL A 41 3.63 -17.62 33.01
CA VAL A 41 3.54 -16.38 32.20
C VAL A 41 4.90 -15.71 32.18
N LEU A 42 5.38 -15.44 30.96
CA LEU A 42 6.57 -14.64 30.74
C LEU A 42 6.14 -13.30 30.11
N SER A 43 6.56 -12.19 30.70
CA SER A 43 6.21 -10.83 30.24
C SER A 43 7.45 -10.04 29.87
N SER A 44 7.39 -9.27 28.77
CA SER A 44 8.45 -8.33 28.39
C SER A 44 8.66 -7.17 29.38
N GLU A 45 7.77 -7.01 30.33
CA GLU A 45 7.92 -6.03 31.41
C GLU A 45 8.82 -6.55 32.54
N LEU A 46 8.95 -7.87 32.66
CA LEU A 46 9.75 -8.53 33.68
C LEU A 46 11.07 -9.09 33.14
N VAL A 47 11.06 -9.51 31.87
CA VAL A 47 12.19 -10.13 31.20
C VAL A 47 12.37 -9.48 29.82
N PRO A 48 13.59 -9.21 29.35
CA PRO A 48 13.82 -8.57 28.05
C PRO A 48 13.51 -9.50 26.87
N LEU A 49 12.21 -9.81 26.67
CA LEU A 49 11.75 -10.62 25.54
C LEU A 49 11.95 -9.95 24.20
N ILE A 50 11.82 -8.63 24.14
CA ILE A 50 12.01 -7.84 22.93
C ILE A 50 13.46 -7.37 22.90
N GLU A 51 14.25 -7.94 21.99
CA GLU A 51 15.66 -7.59 21.82
C GLU A 51 15.84 -6.28 21.06
N SER A 52 15.14 -6.12 19.96
CA SER A 52 15.20 -4.90 19.16
C SER A 52 13.98 -4.73 18.27
N VAL A 53 13.70 -3.47 17.96
CA VAL A 53 12.65 -3.07 17.01
C VAL A 53 13.22 -2.04 16.07
N ARG A 54 13.07 -2.23 14.75
CA ARG A 54 13.57 -1.28 13.76
C ARG A 54 12.68 -1.20 12.53
N THR A 55 12.66 -0.06 11.89
CA THR A 55 12.06 0.12 10.57
C THR A 55 13.02 -0.40 9.49
N GLU A 56 12.46 -1.10 8.52
CA GLU A 56 13.15 -1.53 7.31
C GLU A 56 12.40 -1.03 6.09
N GLN A 57 13.12 -0.54 5.10
CA GLN A 57 12.58 -0.28 3.78
C GLN A 57 12.74 -1.52 2.91
N VAL A 58 11.67 -1.88 2.23
CA VAL A 58 11.69 -2.90 1.18
C VAL A 58 11.45 -2.20 -0.13
N ALA A 59 12.47 -2.10 -0.96
CA ALA A 59 12.33 -1.56 -2.31
C ALA A 59 11.45 -2.50 -3.13
N GLN A 60 10.23 -2.07 -3.46
CA GLN A 60 9.28 -2.87 -4.22
C GLN A 60 8.63 -2.02 -5.31
N PRO A 61 8.57 -2.52 -6.56
CA PRO A 61 7.89 -1.83 -7.65
C PRO A 61 6.39 -1.71 -7.41
N LEU A 62 5.81 -0.58 -7.86
CA LEU A 62 4.36 -0.33 -7.85
C LEU A 62 3.73 -0.63 -9.23
N PHE A 63 4.24 -1.63 -9.91
CA PHE A 63 3.69 -2.09 -11.18
C PHE A 63 2.51 -3.04 -10.97
N ASN A 64 1.50 -2.96 -11.82
CA ASN A 64 0.26 -3.78 -11.75
C ASN A 64 -0.52 -3.68 -10.44
N THR A 65 -0.43 -2.56 -9.75
CA THR A 65 -1.15 -2.36 -8.48
C THR A 65 -2.60 -1.90 -8.67
N GLY A 66 -3.02 -1.66 -9.89
CA GLY A 66 -4.34 -1.09 -10.23
C GLY A 66 -4.42 0.42 -10.09
N TRP A 67 -3.42 1.05 -9.50
CA TRP A 67 -3.38 2.47 -9.18
C TRP A 67 -2.07 3.12 -9.61
N LEU A 68 -2.16 4.37 -10.11
CA LEU A 68 -1.03 5.26 -10.32
C LEU A 68 -1.12 6.40 -9.32
N PHE A 69 -0.06 6.66 -8.60
CA PHE A 69 0.03 7.78 -7.67
C PHE A 69 0.82 8.91 -8.28
N LEU A 70 0.26 10.11 -8.26
CA LEU A 70 0.88 11.32 -8.78
C LEU A 70 0.67 12.48 -7.83
N GLY A 71 1.72 13.20 -7.49
CA GLY A 71 1.65 14.40 -6.66
C GLY A 71 2.72 14.47 -5.60
N ARG A 72 2.53 15.41 -4.67
CA ARG A 72 3.39 15.62 -3.50
C ARG A 72 2.56 15.80 -2.24
N TYR A 73 3.04 15.25 -1.16
CA TYR A 73 2.51 15.52 0.17
C TYR A 73 3.63 15.36 1.20
N ARG A 74 3.95 16.46 1.90
CA ARG A 74 5.08 16.51 2.84
C ARG A 74 6.37 16.03 2.14
N GLU A 75 6.99 14.98 2.65
CA GLU A 75 8.24 14.41 2.15
C GLU A 75 8.03 13.44 0.97
N LEU A 76 6.79 13.01 0.74
CA LEU A 76 6.49 12.09 -0.35
C LEU A 76 6.37 12.84 -1.67
N GLU A 77 6.99 12.27 -2.69
CA GLU A 77 6.78 12.63 -4.07
C GLU A 77 6.49 11.38 -4.87
N ALA A 78 5.39 11.39 -5.60
CA ALA A 78 4.97 10.30 -6.47
C ALA A 78 4.95 10.78 -7.92
N ARG A 79 5.66 10.07 -8.79
CA ARG A 79 5.73 10.29 -10.24
C ARG A 79 5.12 9.10 -10.96
N VAL A 80 4.63 9.33 -12.17
CA VAL A 80 4.08 8.29 -13.03
C VAL A 80 4.88 8.23 -14.31
N LEU A 81 5.30 7.03 -14.74
CA LEU A 81 5.85 6.78 -16.04
C LEU A 81 4.86 5.94 -16.86
N LEU A 82 4.65 6.35 -18.10
CA LEU A 82 3.75 5.73 -19.06
C LEU A 82 4.53 5.42 -20.33
N ARG A 83 4.42 4.18 -20.81
CA ARG A 83 4.96 3.78 -22.10
C ARG A 83 3.83 3.25 -22.97
N PHE A 84 3.68 3.85 -24.13
CA PHE A 84 2.70 3.45 -25.14
C PHE A 84 3.32 2.43 -26.06
N VAL A 85 2.56 1.39 -26.39
CA VAL A 85 2.96 0.29 -27.27
C VAL A 85 1.93 0.15 -28.41
N ASP A 86 2.20 -0.74 -29.34
CA ASP A 86 1.28 -1.05 -30.45
C ASP A 86 0.93 0.16 -31.33
N ILE A 87 1.94 1.02 -31.58
CA ILE A 87 1.79 2.14 -32.53
C ILE A 87 1.70 1.55 -33.94
N PRO A 88 0.60 1.84 -34.68
CA PRO A 88 0.42 1.27 -36.02
C PRO A 88 1.51 1.76 -37.00
N ASP A 89 2.06 0.82 -37.78
CA ASP A 89 3.07 1.11 -38.81
C ASP A 89 2.55 2.03 -39.92
N THR A 90 1.22 2.06 -40.12
CA THR A 90 0.56 2.97 -41.04
C THR A 90 0.81 4.45 -40.73
N LEU A 91 1.31 4.80 -39.54
CA LEU A 91 1.56 6.18 -39.10
C LEU A 91 2.98 6.68 -39.39
N ALA A 92 3.87 5.85 -39.93
CA ALA A 92 5.28 6.20 -40.15
C ALA A 92 5.52 7.49 -40.95
N GLY A 93 4.57 7.89 -41.78
CA GLY A 93 4.66 9.12 -42.59
C GLY A 93 3.95 10.34 -42.02
N VAL A 94 3.35 10.24 -40.82
CA VAL A 94 2.67 11.37 -40.14
C VAL A 94 3.72 12.28 -39.49
N THR A 95 3.71 13.54 -39.86
CA THR A 95 4.64 14.56 -39.34
C THR A 95 4.02 15.31 -38.13
N ALA A 96 4.81 16.12 -37.45
CA ALA A 96 4.32 16.95 -36.35
C ALA A 96 3.23 17.94 -36.79
N GLU A 97 3.30 18.44 -38.03
CA GLU A 97 2.35 19.37 -38.64
C GLU A 97 1.02 18.70 -39.01
N ASP A 98 1.04 17.40 -39.22
CA ASP A 98 -0.15 16.59 -39.44
C ASP A 98 -0.93 16.29 -38.17
N ILE A 99 -0.30 16.42 -36.99
CA ILE A 99 -0.95 16.24 -35.70
C ILE A 99 -1.73 17.50 -35.34
N LEU A 100 -3.05 17.40 -35.35
CA LEU A 100 -3.95 18.52 -35.07
C LEU A 100 -4.14 18.71 -33.56
N GLU A 101 -4.24 17.63 -32.82
CA GLU A 101 -4.37 17.62 -31.35
C GLU A 101 -3.80 16.30 -30.81
N ALA A 102 -3.15 16.38 -29.66
CA ALA A 102 -2.75 15.21 -28.91
C ALA A 102 -3.08 15.42 -27.44
N THR A 103 -3.78 14.47 -26.83
CA THR A 103 -4.31 14.59 -25.47
C THR A 103 -4.03 13.34 -24.66
N LEU A 104 -3.33 13.47 -23.53
CA LEU A 104 -3.21 12.43 -22.53
C LEU A 104 -4.45 12.43 -21.62
N ILE A 105 -5.09 11.29 -21.50
CA ILE A 105 -6.32 11.09 -20.74
C ILE A 105 -6.02 10.18 -19.54
N LEU A 106 -6.32 10.67 -18.34
CA LEU A 106 -6.13 9.96 -17.08
C LEU A 106 -7.46 9.87 -16.32
N SER A 107 -7.78 8.72 -15.77
CA SER A 107 -9.00 8.50 -14.98
C SER A 107 -8.69 8.62 -13.48
N PRO A 108 -9.14 9.72 -12.80
CA PRO A 108 -8.89 9.89 -11.38
C PRO A 108 -9.66 8.85 -10.56
N GLU A 109 -8.99 8.34 -9.53
CA GLU A 109 -9.57 7.47 -8.51
C GLU A 109 -9.97 8.27 -7.27
N ARG A 110 -10.80 7.70 -6.38
CA ARG A 110 -11.22 8.41 -5.16
C ARG A 110 -10.09 8.62 -4.16
N TYR A 111 -9.09 7.74 -4.13
CA TYR A 111 -8.02 7.86 -3.15
C TYR A 111 -7.18 9.13 -3.39
N ALA A 112 -6.98 9.86 -2.31
CA ALA A 112 -6.11 11.01 -2.23
C ALA A 112 -5.43 11.06 -0.86
N LEU A 113 -4.16 11.47 -0.84
CA LEU A 113 -3.39 11.75 0.36
C LEU A 113 -2.99 13.23 0.37
N GLY A 114 -3.24 13.93 1.45
CA GLY A 114 -2.90 15.35 1.60
C GLY A 114 -4.12 16.25 1.69
N ASP A 115 -4.00 17.47 1.15
CA ASP A 115 -5.09 18.43 1.20
C ASP A 115 -6.24 18.03 0.26
N THR A 116 -7.40 17.83 0.87
CA THR A 116 -8.66 17.48 0.21
C THR A 116 -9.78 18.47 0.54
N ALA A 117 -9.43 19.63 1.07
CA ALA A 117 -10.37 20.69 1.38
C ALA A 117 -11.18 21.09 0.14
N GLY A 118 -12.46 21.37 0.32
CA GLY A 118 -13.34 21.73 -0.78
C GLY A 118 -13.74 20.56 -1.71
N GLY A 119 -13.44 19.30 -1.36
CA GLY A 119 -13.84 18.13 -2.14
C GLY A 119 -13.05 17.95 -3.45
N ALA A 120 -11.85 18.47 -3.52
CA ALA A 120 -10.92 18.34 -4.65
C ALA A 120 -9.47 18.21 -4.17
N THR A 121 -8.57 17.81 -5.05
CA THR A 121 -7.11 17.80 -4.84
C THR A 121 -6.42 18.76 -5.78
N VAL A 122 -5.38 19.44 -5.32
CA VAL A 122 -4.52 20.27 -6.15
C VAL A 122 -3.23 19.52 -6.42
N VAL A 123 -3.12 19.00 -7.65
CA VAL A 123 -1.99 18.20 -8.12
C VAL A 123 -1.50 18.76 -9.46
N PRO A 124 -0.86 19.93 -9.48
CA PRO A 124 -0.23 20.43 -10.69
C PRO A 124 0.95 19.54 -11.09
N PHE A 125 1.06 19.24 -12.38
CA PHE A 125 2.14 18.42 -12.91
C PHE A 125 2.50 18.79 -14.34
N ARG A 126 3.71 18.42 -14.74
CA ARG A 126 4.20 18.49 -16.13
C ARG A 126 4.40 17.11 -16.71
N ILE A 127 4.27 17.04 -18.03
CA ILE A 127 4.59 15.83 -18.80
C ILE A 127 5.96 16.05 -19.45
N HIS A 128 6.87 15.11 -19.22
CA HIS A 128 8.23 15.13 -19.77
C HIS A 128 8.50 13.88 -20.60
N PRO A 129 9.22 13.96 -21.73
CA PRO A 129 9.70 12.78 -22.42
C PRO A 129 10.66 11.98 -21.56
N VAL A 130 10.56 10.65 -21.61
CA VAL A 130 11.57 9.76 -21.01
C VAL A 130 12.64 9.48 -22.04
N VAL A 131 13.92 9.69 -21.69
CA VAL A 131 15.04 9.62 -22.64
C VAL A 131 15.88 8.33 -22.55
N ARG A 132 15.53 7.44 -21.62
CA ARG A 132 16.18 6.13 -21.50
C ARG A 132 15.20 5.02 -21.22
N PHE A 133 15.63 3.79 -21.50
CA PHE A 133 14.87 2.60 -21.14
C PHE A 133 14.62 2.52 -19.62
N TRP A 134 13.42 2.11 -19.25
CA TRP A 134 13.04 1.82 -17.87
C TRP A 134 12.23 0.53 -17.82
N SER A 135 12.42 -0.22 -16.73
CA SER A 135 11.61 -1.39 -16.43
C SER A 135 10.40 -1.00 -15.58
N PRO A 136 9.21 -1.57 -15.81
CA PRO A 136 8.09 -1.40 -14.88
C PRO A 136 8.38 -1.88 -13.46
N LEU A 137 9.38 -2.76 -13.32
CA LEU A 137 9.86 -3.27 -12.04
C LEU A 137 10.96 -2.38 -11.41
N ALA A 138 11.30 -1.24 -12.01
CA ALA A 138 12.24 -0.29 -11.44
C ALA A 138 11.66 0.37 -10.18
N ILE A 139 12.54 0.86 -9.33
CA ILE A 139 12.23 1.64 -8.13
C ILE A 139 12.71 3.09 -8.32
N TRP A 140 12.34 3.98 -7.42
CA TRP A 140 12.73 5.39 -7.49
C TRP A 140 14.24 5.59 -7.73
N ASP A 141 15.08 4.95 -6.93
CA ASP A 141 16.51 5.14 -6.98
C ASP A 141 17.14 4.68 -8.29
N SER A 142 16.58 3.67 -8.94
CA SER A 142 17.06 3.21 -10.25
C SER A 142 16.90 4.26 -11.36
N LEU A 143 15.95 5.19 -11.19
CA LEU A 143 15.61 6.17 -12.22
C LEU A 143 16.05 7.59 -11.87
N PHE A 144 15.95 7.98 -10.61
CA PHE A 144 16.02 9.37 -10.19
C PHE A 144 17.16 9.68 -9.20
N ALA A 145 17.95 8.67 -8.76
CA ALA A 145 19.06 8.89 -7.85
C ALA A 145 20.12 9.86 -8.43
N ASN A 146 20.32 9.84 -9.76
CA ASN A 146 21.28 10.70 -10.45
C ASN A 146 20.66 12.01 -10.98
N GLY A 147 19.49 12.38 -10.47
CA GLY A 147 18.75 13.56 -10.89
C GLY A 147 17.83 13.32 -12.12
N ASP A 148 16.94 14.25 -12.35
CA ASP A 148 15.89 14.12 -13.36
C ASP A 148 16.44 14.06 -14.79
N ALA A 149 17.45 14.86 -15.11
CA ALA A 149 18.06 14.93 -16.45
C ALA A 149 18.70 13.60 -16.91
N ALA A 150 18.99 12.67 -15.99
CA ALA A 150 19.49 11.34 -16.34
C ALA A 150 18.38 10.44 -16.93
N THR A 151 17.11 10.79 -16.72
CA THR A 151 15.96 9.97 -17.12
C THR A 151 14.97 10.72 -18.00
N LEU A 152 14.88 12.05 -17.87
CA LEU A 152 13.88 12.90 -18.51
C LEU A 152 14.52 13.96 -19.39
N ASP A 153 13.88 14.27 -20.51
CA ASP A 153 14.05 15.59 -21.14
C ASP A 153 13.30 16.61 -20.27
N LEU A 154 14.02 17.63 -19.82
CA LEU A 154 13.44 18.64 -18.92
C LEU A 154 12.54 19.65 -19.62
N THR A 155 12.43 19.60 -20.96
CA THR A 155 11.46 20.38 -21.73
C THR A 155 10.07 19.78 -21.60
N PRO A 156 9.10 20.44 -20.95
CA PRO A 156 7.78 19.86 -20.78
C PRO A 156 6.99 19.88 -22.10
N ILE A 157 6.30 18.79 -22.36
CA ILE A 157 5.44 18.60 -23.54
C ILE A 157 3.95 18.81 -23.25
N GLY A 158 3.59 19.03 -21.99
CA GLY A 158 2.23 19.32 -21.52
C GLY A 158 2.23 19.61 -20.02
N SER A 159 1.14 20.20 -19.52
CA SER A 159 0.97 20.49 -18.09
C SER A 159 -0.51 20.47 -17.68
N TRP A 160 -0.73 20.26 -16.39
CA TRP A 160 -2.03 20.31 -15.74
C TRP A 160 -1.95 21.12 -14.46
N ASN A 161 -2.93 22.03 -14.24
CA ASN A 161 -2.94 22.90 -13.05
C ASN A 161 -4.31 22.97 -12.36
N ASP A 162 -5.36 22.40 -12.96
CA ASP A 162 -6.70 22.51 -12.42
C ASP A 162 -6.93 21.55 -11.23
N PRO A 163 -7.81 21.91 -10.29
CA PRO A 163 -8.21 21.00 -9.22
C PRO A 163 -8.90 19.74 -9.75
N ILE A 164 -8.63 18.59 -9.14
CA ILE A 164 -9.23 17.30 -9.51
C ILE A 164 -10.28 16.93 -8.45
N PRO A 165 -11.59 16.91 -8.81
CA PRO A 165 -12.66 16.60 -7.87
C PRO A 165 -12.55 15.19 -7.24
N LEU A 166 -12.98 15.07 -5.97
CA LEU A 166 -13.03 13.81 -5.21
C LEU A 166 -14.40 13.14 -5.28
N ARG A 167 -14.90 12.89 -6.47
CA ARG A 167 -16.20 12.19 -6.66
C ARG A 167 -16.01 10.85 -7.35
N ASP A 168 -17.04 9.98 -7.24
CA ASP A 168 -17.03 8.63 -7.84
C ASP A 168 -16.97 8.62 -9.36
N SER A 169 -17.54 9.63 -9.97
CA SER A 169 -17.59 9.82 -11.42
C SER A 169 -16.82 11.07 -11.83
N SER A 170 -15.58 11.22 -11.37
CA SER A 170 -14.73 12.31 -11.80
C SER A 170 -14.53 12.23 -13.31
N GLU A 171 -14.70 13.35 -13.97
CA GLU A 171 -14.34 13.46 -15.39
C GLU A 171 -12.86 13.14 -15.57
N PRO A 172 -12.46 12.50 -16.67
CA PRO A 172 -11.07 12.26 -16.97
C PRO A 172 -10.27 13.58 -17.01
N VAL A 173 -9.08 13.55 -16.45
CA VAL A 173 -8.09 14.60 -16.61
C VAL A 173 -7.55 14.53 -18.04
N ARG A 174 -7.72 15.59 -18.81
CA ARG A 174 -7.33 15.67 -20.21
C ARG A 174 -6.23 16.70 -20.38
N VAL A 175 -5.00 16.24 -20.63
CA VAL A 175 -3.83 17.09 -20.76
C VAL A 175 -3.44 17.20 -22.23
N ARG A 176 -3.59 18.38 -22.81
CA ARG A 176 -3.15 18.64 -24.17
C ARG A 176 -1.63 18.71 -24.24
N LEU A 177 -1.07 18.04 -25.24
CA LEU A 177 0.34 18.17 -25.56
C LEU A 177 0.59 19.40 -26.43
N ASN A 178 1.71 20.04 -26.21
CA ASN A 178 2.15 21.20 -26.98
C ASN A 178 2.90 20.78 -28.28
N ALA A 179 3.44 21.74 -29.03
CA ALA A 179 4.17 21.49 -30.26
C ALA A 179 5.37 20.54 -30.07
N ALA A 180 6.08 20.61 -28.92
CA ALA A 180 7.16 19.68 -28.63
C ALA A 180 6.62 18.25 -28.42
N GLY A 181 5.41 18.11 -27.83
CA GLY A 181 4.72 16.84 -27.73
C GLY A 181 4.31 16.28 -29.11
N HIS A 182 3.85 17.12 -30.02
CA HIS A 182 3.56 16.69 -31.41
C HIS A 182 4.83 16.20 -32.11
N ALA A 183 5.96 16.91 -31.95
CA ALA A 183 7.24 16.48 -32.51
C ALA A 183 7.70 15.12 -31.94
N LEU A 184 7.54 14.88 -30.63
CA LEU A 184 7.82 13.62 -29.99
C LEU A 184 6.96 12.49 -30.56
N LEU A 185 5.67 12.70 -30.76
CA LEU A 185 4.77 11.70 -31.33
C LEU A 185 5.11 11.38 -32.79
N ALA A 186 5.41 12.38 -33.61
CA ALA A 186 5.88 12.15 -34.98
C ALA A 186 7.17 11.32 -35.00
N GLU A 187 8.07 11.54 -34.05
CA GLU A 187 9.28 10.72 -33.90
C GLU A 187 8.93 9.27 -33.50
N TRP A 188 7.97 9.04 -32.60
CA TRP A 188 7.50 7.70 -32.25
C TRP A 188 6.85 6.99 -33.44
N PHE A 189 6.05 7.70 -34.22
CA PHE A 189 5.44 7.15 -35.44
C PHE A 189 6.48 6.73 -36.46
N ARG A 190 7.56 7.50 -36.61
CA ARG A 190 8.68 7.16 -37.49
C ARG A 190 9.48 5.94 -36.97
N ARG A 191 9.61 5.80 -35.64
CA ARG A 191 10.38 4.71 -34.98
C ARG A 191 9.54 3.51 -34.58
N GLN A 192 8.29 3.44 -34.96
CA GLN A 192 7.37 2.40 -34.51
C GLN A 192 7.88 0.96 -34.74
N ALA A 193 8.69 0.72 -35.77
CA ALA A 193 9.33 -0.56 -36.04
C ALA A 193 10.36 -0.95 -34.94
N ASP A 194 10.95 0.04 -34.25
CA ASP A 194 11.83 -0.13 -33.10
C ASP A 194 11.12 0.39 -31.84
N SER A 195 10.04 -0.26 -31.48
CA SER A 195 9.21 0.11 -30.32
C SER A 195 10.00 0.07 -28.98
N GLN A 196 11.15 -0.61 -28.94
CA GLN A 196 12.01 -0.63 -27.76
C GLN A 196 12.74 0.70 -27.53
N SER A 197 12.90 1.51 -28.56
CA SER A 197 13.46 2.87 -28.45
C SER A 197 12.43 3.93 -28.03
N ILE A 198 11.16 3.56 -27.88
CA ILE A 198 10.08 4.43 -27.40
C ILE A 198 9.96 4.27 -25.89
N TYR A 199 10.48 5.23 -25.14
CA TYR A 199 10.53 5.12 -23.68
C TYR A 199 9.33 5.74 -22.97
N GLY A 200 8.47 6.46 -23.70
CA GLY A 200 7.23 7.05 -23.18
C GLY A 200 7.39 8.41 -22.54
N VAL A 201 6.53 8.68 -21.58
CA VAL A 201 6.49 9.97 -20.87
C VAL A 201 6.44 9.79 -19.37
N ALA A 202 6.92 10.80 -18.64
CA ALA A 202 6.81 10.91 -17.20
C ALA A 202 5.89 12.06 -16.81
N LEU A 203 5.02 11.83 -15.84
CA LEU A 203 4.24 12.85 -15.16
C LEU A 203 4.97 13.21 -13.87
N VAL A 204 5.44 14.45 -13.79
CA VAL A 204 6.25 14.96 -12.67
C VAL A 204 5.46 16.04 -11.95
N PRO A 205 5.15 15.87 -10.65
CA PRO A 205 4.40 16.86 -9.91
C PRO A 205 5.22 18.12 -9.69
N GLU A 206 4.55 19.27 -9.79
CA GLU A 206 5.14 20.57 -9.48
C GLU A 206 5.41 20.70 -7.96
N PRO A 207 6.36 21.53 -7.55
CA PRO A 207 6.61 21.81 -6.13
C PRO A 207 5.40 22.38 -5.38
N THR A 208 4.47 22.97 -6.08
CA THR A 208 3.22 23.56 -5.54
C THR A 208 2.12 22.52 -5.30
N ALA A 209 2.32 21.26 -5.69
CA ALA A 209 1.36 20.20 -5.36
C ALA A 209 1.27 20.01 -3.84
N THR A 210 0.05 19.95 -3.32
CA THR A 210 -0.24 19.76 -1.88
C THR A 210 -0.86 18.41 -1.55
N SER A 211 -1.09 17.61 -2.59
CA SER A 211 -1.74 16.31 -2.48
C SER A 211 -1.12 15.30 -3.46
N ILE A 212 -1.31 14.02 -3.15
CA ILE A 212 -1.09 12.90 -4.06
C ILE A 212 -2.44 12.33 -4.44
N ARG A 213 -2.70 12.18 -5.72
CA ARG A 213 -3.92 11.60 -6.28
C ARG A 213 -3.65 10.24 -6.90
N ALA A 214 -4.59 9.32 -6.73
CA ALA A 214 -4.56 8.06 -7.46
C ALA A 214 -5.29 8.19 -8.81
N PHE A 215 -4.77 7.47 -9.82
CA PHE A 215 -5.37 7.30 -11.14
C PHE A 215 -5.45 5.82 -11.48
N ALA A 216 -6.42 5.42 -12.29
CA ALA A 216 -6.59 4.03 -12.70
C ALA A 216 -5.49 3.57 -13.67
N THR A 217 -5.02 2.31 -13.51
CA THR A 217 -4.10 1.65 -14.44
C THR A 217 -4.69 0.44 -15.12
N GLN A 218 -5.72 -0.15 -14.52
CA GLN A 218 -6.34 -1.39 -15.01
C GLN A 218 -7.81 -1.42 -14.62
N THR A 219 -8.52 -2.33 -15.26
CA THR A 219 -9.85 -2.75 -14.85
C THR A 219 -9.73 -3.61 -13.58
N ILE A 220 -10.30 -3.14 -12.48
CA ILE A 220 -10.39 -3.92 -11.25
C ILE A 220 -11.81 -4.50 -11.15
N GLY A 221 -11.94 -5.82 -11.27
CA GLY A 221 -13.22 -6.53 -11.22
C GLY A 221 -14.16 -6.13 -12.37
N GLN A 222 -15.43 -5.81 -12.05
CA GLN A 222 -16.44 -5.41 -13.04
C GLN A 222 -16.37 -3.92 -13.43
N LEU A 223 -15.56 -3.13 -12.75
CA LEU A 223 -15.39 -1.70 -13.04
C LEU A 223 -14.38 -1.55 -14.17
N GLN A 224 -14.89 -1.40 -15.38
CA GLN A 224 -14.06 -1.05 -16.54
C GLN A 224 -13.68 0.43 -16.42
N ARG A 225 -12.49 0.71 -15.93
CA ARG A 225 -11.93 2.07 -15.91
C ARG A 225 -10.93 2.21 -17.04
N PRO A 226 -10.97 3.30 -17.79
CA PRO A 226 -10.04 3.47 -18.90
C PRO A 226 -8.61 3.57 -18.37
N LEU A 227 -7.72 2.80 -18.99
CA LEU A 227 -6.27 2.95 -18.83
C LEU A 227 -5.83 4.37 -19.22
N PRO A 228 -4.66 4.83 -18.75
CA PRO A 228 -4.04 6.02 -19.32
C PRO A 228 -4.00 5.89 -20.84
N THR A 229 -4.60 6.85 -21.52
CA THR A 229 -4.80 6.80 -22.98
C THR A 229 -4.24 8.06 -23.61
N LEU A 230 -3.49 7.89 -24.67
CA LEU A 230 -3.06 9.00 -25.53
C LEU A 230 -3.96 9.00 -26.78
N GLU A 231 -4.76 10.08 -26.90
CA GLU A 231 -5.64 10.32 -28.04
C GLU A 231 -4.96 11.32 -28.96
N VAL A 232 -4.80 10.97 -30.22
CA VAL A 232 -4.15 11.81 -31.25
C VAL A 232 -5.08 12.01 -32.42
N LEU A 233 -5.47 13.23 -32.69
CA LEU A 233 -6.19 13.65 -33.87
C LEU A 233 -5.17 14.11 -34.92
N TYR A 234 -5.16 13.48 -36.09
CA TYR A 234 -4.17 13.74 -37.11
C TYR A 234 -4.77 13.76 -38.51
N ARG A 235 -4.08 14.41 -39.44
CA ARG A 235 -4.43 14.45 -40.85
C ARG A 235 -3.52 13.52 -41.66
N ARG A 236 -4.11 12.74 -42.53
CA ARG A 236 -3.38 11.89 -43.46
C ARG A 236 -4.11 11.76 -44.78
N ALA A 237 -3.40 11.96 -45.88
CA ALA A 237 -3.98 11.89 -47.23
C ALA A 237 -5.29 12.71 -47.40
N GLY A 238 -5.33 13.92 -46.81
CA GLY A 238 -6.49 14.82 -46.84
C GLY A 238 -7.65 14.43 -45.90
N ARG A 239 -7.55 13.36 -45.14
CA ARG A 239 -8.55 12.93 -44.14
C ARG A 239 -8.06 13.18 -42.72
N VAL A 240 -9.00 13.50 -41.85
CA VAL A 240 -8.75 13.61 -40.42
C VAL A 240 -9.17 12.30 -39.76
N ASP A 241 -8.29 11.74 -38.93
CA ASP A 241 -8.50 10.48 -38.25
C ASP A 241 -8.06 10.58 -36.78
N THR A 242 -8.48 9.63 -35.95
CA THR A 242 -8.19 9.60 -34.52
C THR A 242 -7.52 8.29 -34.14
N LEU A 243 -6.34 8.39 -33.55
CA LEU A 243 -5.62 7.28 -32.94
C LEU A 243 -5.83 7.30 -31.42
N ARG A 244 -6.02 6.11 -30.81
CA ARG A 244 -6.00 5.93 -29.38
C ARG A 244 -4.97 4.89 -29.00
N LEU A 245 -3.97 5.29 -28.25
CA LEU A 245 -2.93 4.40 -27.70
C LEU A 245 -3.17 4.22 -26.22
N SER A 246 -3.33 3.00 -25.76
CA SER A 246 -3.38 2.69 -24.34
C SER A 246 -1.96 2.60 -23.77
N GLY A 247 -1.76 3.04 -22.53
CA GLY A 247 -0.50 2.86 -21.82
C GLY A 247 -0.25 1.38 -21.55
N GLY A 248 0.58 0.72 -22.38
CA GLY A 248 0.93 -0.69 -22.25
C GLY A 248 1.73 -0.98 -20.98
N TYR A 249 2.54 -0.01 -20.55
CA TYR A 249 3.24 -0.05 -19.27
C TYR A 249 2.98 1.26 -18.52
N ALA A 250 2.52 1.14 -17.28
CA ALA A 250 2.25 2.27 -16.40
C ALA A 250 2.71 1.90 -14.99
N SER A 251 3.52 2.74 -14.38
CA SER A 251 4.02 2.50 -13.03
C SER A 251 4.19 3.81 -12.27
N SER A 252 3.98 3.74 -10.94
CA SER A 252 4.30 4.83 -10.03
C SER A 252 5.66 4.63 -9.41
N PHE A 253 6.36 5.73 -9.19
CA PHE A 253 7.63 5.79 -8.51
C PHE A 253 7.48 6.76 -7.34
N VAL A 254 7.55 6.24 -6.12
CA VAL A 254 7.40 7.04 -4.91
C VAL A 254 8.77 7.24 -4.28
N ARG A 255 9.16 8.50 -4.11
CA ARG A 255 10.41 8.85 -3.43
C ARG A 255 10.26 8.53 -1.93
N PRO A 256 11.15 7.69 -1.39
CA PRO A 256 11.17 7.45 0.05
C PRO A 256 11.57 8.74 0.80
N PRO A 257 11.01 8.97 2.01
CA PRO A 257 11.47 10.05 2.88
C PRO A 257 12.96 9.94 3.18
N ALA A 258 13.65 11.07 3.20
CA ALA A 258 15.09 11.12 3.41
C ALA A 258 15.51 10.74 4.84
N ASP A 259 14.65 10.99 5.84
CA ASP A 259 14.94 10.74 7.25
C ASP A 259 13.82 9.93 7.93
N THR A 260 14.17 8.69 8.26
CA THR A 260 13.35 7.83 9.13
C THR A 260 14.11 7.42 10.39
N ALA A 261 15.28 8.00 10.64
CA ALA A 261 16.17 7.60 11.73
C ALA A 261 15.44 7.64 13.09
N GLY A 262 15.48 6.51 13.79
CA GLY A 262 14.89 6.37 15.13
C GLY A 262 13.36 6.31 15.19
N LYS A 263 12.65 6.40 14.05
CA LYS A 263 11.18 6.29 14.01
C LYS A 263 10.77 4.91 13.57
N LEU A 264 9.81 4.32 14.30
CA LEU A 264 9.17 3.07 13.88
C LEU A 264 7.99 3.42 12.98
N LEU A 265 8.08 3.06 11.71
CA LEU A 265 7.10 3.42 10.69
C LEU A 265 6.64 2.20 9.90
N LEU A 266 5.34 2.14 9.66
CA LEU A 266 4.73 1.32 8.61
C LEU A 266 4.22 2.27 7.53
N GLN A 267 4.59 2.04 6.28
CA GLN A 267 4.14 2.88 5.17
C GLN A 267 3.92 2.08 3.91
N SER A 268 2.74 2.24 3.33
CA SER A 268 2.40 1.70 2.03
C SER A 268 3.06 2.49 0.88
N GLY A 269 3.16 1.90 -0.29
CA GLY A 269 3.81 2.49 -1.47
C GLY A 269 5.34 2.52 -1.40
N VAL A 270 5.92 3.09 -0.34
CA VAL A 270 7.39 3.09 -0.09
C VAL A 270 7.83 1.83 0.63
N GLN A 271 6.86 1.11 1.21
CA GLN A 271 7.01 -0.17 1.91
C GLN A 271 8.00 -0.15 3.07
N TYR A 272 7.76 0.76 4.00
CA TYR A 272 8.35 0.63 5.32
C TYR A 272 7.58 -0.43 6.12
N ARG A 273 8.33 -1.37 6.70
CA ARG A 273 7.86 -2.39 7.63
C ARG A 273 8.69 -2.36 8.89
N VAL A 274 8.19 -2.93 9.97
CA VAL A 274 8.91 -3.03 11.23
C VAL A 274 9.38 -4.47 11.43
N ARG A 275 10.66 -4.63 11.74
CA ARG A 275 11.24 -5.89 12.20
C ARG A 275 11.37 -5.87 13.70
N LEU A 276 10.77 -6.86 14.35
CA LEU A 276 10.83 -7.11 15.77
C LEU A 276 11.65 -8.38 16.01
N ARG A 277 12.68 -8.31 16.87
CA ARG A 277 13.45 -9.47 17.30
C ARG A 277 13.00 -9.87 18.70
N VAL A 278 12.67 -11.14 18.86
CA VAL A 278 12.14 -11.73 20.08
C VAL A 278 13.15 -12.75 20.62
N ARG A 279 13.58 -12.58 21.86
CA ARG A 279 14.45 -13.51 22.55
C ARG A 279 13.63 -14.72 23.02
N LEU A 280 14.14 -15.90 22.77
CA LEU A 280 13.51 -17.17 23.13
C LEU A 280 14.31 -17.94 24.18
N ASP A 281 15.49 -17.46 24.54
CA ASP A 281 16.38 -18.08 25.52
C ASP A 281 15.81 -18.08 26.95
N ALA A 282 14.85 -17.23 27.24
CA ALA A 282 14.09 -17.23 28.49
C ALA A 282 13.02 -18.33 28.56
N LEU A 283 12.71 -18.99 27.45
CA LEU A 283 11.75 -20.10 27.40
C LEU A 283 12.48 -21.44 27.51
N PRO A 284 11.95 -22.39 28.30
CA PRO A 284 12.47 -23.75 28.32
C PRO A 284 12.44 -24.40 26.93
N PRO A 285 13.44 -25.21 26.55
CA PRO A 285 13.53 -25.81 25.21
C PRO A 285 12.32 -26.68 24.83
N LEU A 286 11.61 -27.22 25.82
CA LEU A 286 10.44 -28.10 25.67
C LEU A 286 9.13 -27.39 26.08
N ALA A 287 9.13 -26.06 26.16
CA ALA A 287 7.93 -25.30 26.49
C ALA A 287 6.83 -25.56 25.47
N ALA A 288 5.64 -25.89 25.94
CA ALA A 288 4.43 -25.85 25.11
C ALA A 288 3.82 -24.47 25.19
N ILE A 289 3.75 -23.78 24.06
CA ILE A 289 3.23 -22.43 23.99
C ILE A 289 1.70 -22.47 23.82
N HIS A 290 0.97 -21.88 24.76
CA HIS A 290 -0.48 -21.88 24.75
C HIS A 290 -1.03 -20.57 24.13
N GLN A 291 -0.44 -19.43 24.50
CA GLN A 291 -0.86 -18.14 23.97
C GLN A 291 0.31 -17.17 23.95
N VAL A 292 0.36 -16.35 22.91
CA VAL A 292 1.29 -15.22 22.81
C VAL A 292 0.50 -14.00 22.43
N GLN A 293 0.62 -12.96 23.23
CA GLN A 293 0.00 -11.68 22.97
C GLN A 293 1.07 -10.62 22.76
N LEU A 294 0.88 -9.81 21.71
CA LEU A 294 1.71 -8.66 21.39
C LEU A 294 0.84 -7.43 21.31
N TRP A 295 1.23 -6.36 22.00
CA TRP A 295 0.67 -5.03 21.89
C TRP A 295 1.64 -4.13 21.17
N ILE A 296 1.14 -3.41 20.17
CA ILE A 296 1.88 -2.51 19.32
C ILE A 296 1.23 -1.13 19.48
N PRO A 297 1.79 -0.23 20.31
CA PRO A 297 1.24 1.10 20.51
C PRO A 297 1.33 1.92 19.21
N VAL A 298 0.43 2.89 19.05
CA VAL A 298 0.42 3.77 17.89
C VAL A 298 0.31 5.24 18.29
N ASP A 299 0.93 6.09 17.51
CA ASP A 299 0.77 7.54 17.60
C ASP A 299 -0.17 8.02 16.49
N THR A 300 -1.46 8.10 16.81
CA THR A 300 -2.48 8.50 15.85
C THR A 300 -2.32 9.94 15.35
N ALA A 301 -1.67 10.82 16.12
CA ALA A 301 -1.41 12.19 15.70
C ALA A 301 -0.34 12.28 14.60
N ALA A 302 0.53 11.28 14.50
CA ALA A 302 1.56 11.17 13.48
C ALA A 302 1.16 10.32 12.28
N PHE A 303 -0.09 9.88 12.17
CA PHE A 303 -0.58 9.14 11.02
C PHE A 303 -0.70 10.05 9.80
N TRP A 304 -0.37 9.48 8.65
CA TRP A 304 -0.75 10.03 7.36
C TRP A 304 -1.77 9.10 6.76
N THR A 305 -3.01 9.50 6.82
CA THR A 305 -4.10 8.79 6.18
C THR A 305 -4.60 9.63 5.02
N GLY A 306 -4.88 8.97 3.91
CA GLY A 306 -5.61 9.60 2.84
C GLY A 306 -7.07 9.89 3.25
N ASN A 307 -7.90 10.16 2.29
CA ASN A 307 -9.34 10.34 2.50
C ASN A 307 -10.10 9.02 2.81
N ARG A 308 -9.40 8.02 3.28
CA ARG A 308 -9.93 6.73 3.77
C ARG A 308 -9.47 6.50 5.20
N GLU A 309 -10.22 5.69 5.94
CA GLU A 309 -9.79 5.24 7.25
C GLU A 309 -8.46 4.47 7.14
N PHE A 310 -7.59 4.67 8.12
CA PHE A 310 -6.35 3.89 8.22
C PHE A 310 -6.65 2.39 8.41
N SER A 311 -5.67 1.55 8.12
CA SER A 311 -5.83 0.10 8.28
C SER A 311 -6.02 -0.26 9.75
N ARG A 312 -7.16 -0.89 10.07
CA ARG A 312 -7.42 -1.43 11.42
C ARG A 312 -6.76 -2.77 11.67
N VAL A 313 -6.03 -3.28 10.70
CA VAL A 313 -5.36 -4.58 10.79
C VAL A 313 -3.91 -4.44 10.35
N LEU A 314 -3.01 -5.07 11.08
CA LEU A 314 -1.63 -5.30 10.68
C LEU A 314 -1.42 -6.78 10.42
N ARG A 315 -0.54 -7.10 9.48
CA ARG A 315 -0.09 -8.46 9.20
C ARG A 315 1.24 -8.70 9.88
N LEU A 316 1.34 -9.84 10.54
CA LEU A 316 2.54 -10.30 11.22
C LEU A 316 2.99 -11.62 10.61
N MET A 317 4.27 -11.72 10.25
CA MET A 317 4.83 -12.89 9.58
C MET A 317 6.27 -13.13 10.04
N PRO A 318 6.75 -14.37 10.06
CA PRO A 318 8.16 -14.65 10.28
C PRO A 318 9.02 -13.96 9.23
N ALA A 319 10.18 -13.45 9.62
CA ALA A 319 11.16 -12.91 8.67
C ALA A 319 11.92 -14.05 7.94
N ASP A 320 11.89 -15.25 8.48
CA ASP A 320 12.53 -16.43 7.90
C ASP A 320 11.74 -16.92 6.67
N SER A 321 12.36 -16.90 5.50
CA SER A 321 11.76 -17.38 4.25
C SER A 321 11.49 -18.89 4.24
N ALA A 322 12.13 -19.66 5.13
CA ALA A 322 11.87 -21.08 5.30
C ALA A 322 10.62 -21.36 6.14
N ALA A 323 10.06 -20.35 6.79
CA ALA A 323 8.82 -20.54 7.54
C ALA A 323 7.65 -20.77 6.57
N PRO A 324 6.80 -21.79 6.87
CA PRO A 324 5.61 -22.04 6.06
C PRO A 324 4.72 -20.80 5.95
N GLY A 325 4.21 -20.52 4.76
CA GLY A 325 3.42 -19.32 4.47
C GLY A 325 2.11 -19.20 5.28
N TYR A 326 1.63 -20.30 5.87
CA TYR A 326 0.47 -20.29 6.78
C TYR A 326 0.80 -19.80 8.20
N ILE A 327 2.09 -19.74 8.58
CA ILE A 327 2.52 -19.18 9.86
C ILE A 327 2.51 -17.66 9.78
N GLN A 328 1.34 -17.10 9.95
CA GLN A 328 1.12 -15.65 9.98
C GLN A 328 0.01 -15.33 10.98
N ALA A 329 0.00 -14.09 11.45
CA ALA A 329 -1.00 -13.59 12.37
C ALA A 329 -1.49 -12.21 11.93
N THR A 330 -2.59 -11.78 12.51
CA THR A 330 -3.09 -10.41 12.39
C THR A 330 -3.14 -9.75 13.75
N ALA A 331 -2.81 -8.46 13.79
CA ALA A 331 -3.08 -7.61 14.95
C ALA A 331 -4.19 -6.62 14.58
N THR A 332 -5.18 -6.51 15.44
CA THR A 332 -6.34 -5.63 15.23
C THR A 332 -6.21 -4.39 16.09
N TYR A 333 -6.56 -3.24 15.52
CA TYR A 333 -6.54 -1.96 16.22
C TYR A 333 -7.68 -1.87 17.23
N ASP A 334 -7.31 -1.51 18.45
CA ASP A 334 -8.22 -1.18 19.53
C ASP A 334 -8.13 0.32 19.85
N ALA A 335 -9.22 1.02 19.63
CA ALA A 335 -9.28 2.48 19.85
C ALA A 335 -9.21 2.85 21.35
N ALA A 336 -9.66 1.97 22.24
CA ALA A 336 -9.64 2.25 23.68
C ALA A 336 -8.21 2.30 24.25
N THR A 337 -7.33 1.49 23.68
CA THR A 337 -5.92 1.40 24.12
C THR A 337 -4.96 2.09 23.16
N ALA A 338 -5.45 2.66 22.06
CA ALA A 338 -4.65 3.22 20.97
C ALA A 338 -3.50 2.27 20.56
N SER A 339 -3.81 0.99 20.36
CA SER A 339 -2.80 -0.02 20.03
C SER A 339 -3.37 -1.09 19.09
N TYR A 340 -2.48 -1.75 18.34
CA TYR A 340 -2.83 -3.03 17.73
C TYR A 340 -2.49 -4.16 18.67
N ALA A 341 -3.36 -5.16 18.76
CA ALA A 341 -3.16 -6.31 19.60
C ALA A 341 -3.42 -7.62 18.83
N THR A 342 -2.64 -8.64 19.12
CA THR A 342 -2.85 -10.02 18.64
C THR A 342 -2.65 -11.02 19.73
N LYS A 343 -3.37 -12.14 19.65
CA LYS A 343 -3.23 -13.30 20.56
C LYS A 343 -2.79 -14.58 19.81
N SER A 344 -2.47 -14.48 18.53
CA SER A 344 -2.30 -15.65 17.62
C SER A 344 -0.85 -15.89 17.17
N LEU A 345 0.15 -15.51 17.99
CA LEU A 345 1.56 -15.70 17.66
C LEU A 345 2.14 -17.06 18.14
N ALA A 346 1.37 -17.91 18.81
CA ALA A 346 1.86 -19.15 19.39
C ALA A 346 2.54 -20.07 18.35
N ALA A 347 1.90 -20.31 17.21
CA ALA A 347 2.46 -21.13 16.13
C ALA A 347 3.81 -20.61 15.60
N MET A 348 4.02 -19.28 15.64
CA MET A 348 5.27 -18.66 15.21
C MET A 348 6.40 -18.92 16.21
N LEU A 349 6.11 -18.76 17.51
CA LEU A 349 7.07 -19.08 18.56
C LEU A 349 7.42 -20.57 18.58
N GLU A 350 6.42 -21.45 18.45
CA GLU A 350 6.65 -22.89 18.34
C GLU A 350 7.53 -23.26 17.15
N PHE A 351 7.30 -22.61 15.99
CA PHE A 351 8.14 -22.80 14.82
C PHE A 351 9.63 -22.51 15.16
N TRP A 352 9.90 -21.37 15.79
CA TRP A 352 11.27 -20.99 16.15
C TRP A 352 11.87 -21.92 17.20
N LEU A 353 11.12 -22.30 18.25
CA LEU A 353 11.58 -23.23 19.28
C LEU A 353 11.91 -24.64 18.71
N ARG A 354 11.04 -25.17 17.83
CA ARG A 354 11.28 -26.44 17.14
C ARG A 354 12.57 -26.42 16.30
N HIS A 355 12.90 -25.26 15.73
CA HIS A 355 14.12 -25.05 14.95
C HIS A 355 15.29 -24.59 15.81
N ARG A 356 15.19 -24.71 17.16
CA ARG A 356 16.22 -24.35 18.13
C ARG A 356 16.79 -22.93 17.94
N ARG A 357 15.95 -21.98 17.57
CA ARG A 357 16.34 -20.59 17.47
C ARG A 357 16.40 -19.96 18.85
N SER A 358 17.48 -19.24 19.17
CA SER A 358 17.56 -18.39 20.37
C SER A 358 16.86 -17.05 20.20
N VAL A 359 16.67 -16.61 18.93
CA VAL A 359 15.99 -15.38 18.56
C VAL A 359 15.03 -15.68 17.41
N GLY A 360 13.79 -15.23 17.55
CA GLY A 360 12.79 -15.20 16.48
C GLY A 360 12.71 -13.81 15.87
N GLU A 361 12.48 -13.71 14.56
CA GLU A 361 12.31 -12.44 13.86
C GLU A 361 10.94 -12.34 13.25
N LEU A 362 10.21 -11.30 13.63
CA LEU A 362 8.86 -10.98 13.21
C LEU A 362 8.84 -9.75 12.33
N LEU A 363 8.19 -9.82 11.18
CA LEU A 363 7.88 -8.66 10.33
C LEU A 363 6.45 -8.21 10.60
N ILE A 364 6.30 -6.93 10.88
CA ILE A 364 5.02 -6.23 11.03
C ILE A 364 4.83 -5.37 9.78
N THR A 365 3.74 -5.59 9.06
CA THR A 365 3.44 -4.88 7.80
C THR A 365 1.98 -4.46 7.73
N LEU A 366 1.69 -3.54 6.82
CA LEU A 366 0.31 -3.30 6.39
C LEU A 366 -0.21 -4.50 5.56
N PRO A 367 -1.51 -4.76 5.53
CA PRO A 367 -2.10 -5.77 4.65
C PRO A 367 -1.82 -5.50 3.17
N ALA A 368 -1.82 -6.54 2.35
CA ALA A 368 -1.46 -6.43 0.93
C ALA A 368 -2.37 -5.49 0.13
N ASP A 369 -3.67 -5.47 0.44
CA ASP A 369 -4.65 -4.57 -0.17
C ASP A 369 -4.38 -3.09 0.13
N VAL A 370 -3.73 -2.78 1.26
CA VAL A 370 -3.30 -1.42 1.64
C VAL A 370 -1.94 -1.08 1.06
N LEU A 371 -1.00 -2.03 1.06
CA LEU A 371 0.38 -1.81 0.61
C LEU A 371 0.49 -1.24 -0.80
N TYR A 372 -0.43 -1.63 -1.70
CA TYR A 372 -0.38 -1.29 -3.11
C TYR A 372 -1.43 -0.28 -3.55
N SER A 373 -2.46 -0.04 -2.73
CA SER A 373 -3.59 0.81 -3.09
C SER A 373 -3.62 2.15 -2.36
N ARG A 374 -2.63 2.41 -1.49
CA ARG A 374 -2.55 3.62 -0.67
C ARG A 374 -1.10 4.05 -0.45
N LEU A 375 -0.93 5.24 0.14
CA LEU A 375 0.35 5.76 0.61
C LEU A 375 0.28 6.13 2.11
N ASP A 376 -0.55 5.40 2.86
CA ASP A 376 -0.77 5.65 4.28
C ASP A 376 0.48 5.35 5.10
N ARG A 377 0.70 6.15 6.15
CA ARG A 377 1.76 5.96 7.14
C ARG A 377 1.17 5.79 8.53
N ILE A 378 1.64 4.78 9.25
CA ILE A 378 1.36 4.54 10.66
C ILE A 378 2.66 4.71 11.43
N ALA A 379 2.67 5.60 12.43
CA ALA A 379 3.79 5.77 13.33
C ALA A 379 3.59 4.92 14.57
N LEU A 380 4.63 4.21 14.95
CA LEU A 380 4.65 3.35 16.13
C LEU A 380 5.63 3.95 17.16
N PRO A 381 5.16 4.45 18.30
CA PRO A 381 6.06 4.86 19.37
C PRO A 381 6.78 3.65 19.95
N PRO A 382 7.87 3.83 20.68
CA PRO A 382 8.50 2.76 21.45
C PRO A 382 7.55 2.22 22.52
N GLY A 383 7.78 1.00 23.01
CA GLY A 383 6.98 0.43 24.10
C GLY A 383 6.06 -0.71 23.66
N MET A 384 6.43 -1.44 22.59
CA MET A 384 5.80 -2.74 22.30
C MET A 384 5.92 -3.66 23.52
N ARG A 385 4.84 -4.37 23.82
CA ARG A 385 4.79 -5.32 24.94
C ARG A 385 4.35 -6.68 24.48
N MET A 386 4.96 -7.71 25.07
CA MET A 386 4.65 -9.09 24.76
C MET A 386 4.51 -9.89 26.04
N TRP A 387 3.55 -10.79 26.08
CA TRP A 387 3.54 -11.86 27.08
C TRP A 387 3.26 -13.21 26.42
N ILE A 388 3.76 -14.25 27.07
CA ILE A 388 3.73 -15.63 26.61
C ILE A 388 3.18 -16.50 27.73
N LEU A 389 2.08 -17.20 27.47
CA LEU A 389 1.57 -18.26 28.35
C LEU A 389 2.09 -19.60 27.85
N TYR A 390 2.81 -20.28 28.67
CA TYR A 390 3.41 -21.59 28.35
C TYR A 390 3.32 -22.56 29.50
N SER A 391 3.55 -23.83 29.23
CA SER A 391 3.76 -24.86 30.24
C SER A 391 5.06 -25.59 29.97
N GLU A 392 5.71 -26.00 31.03
CA GLU A 392 6.90 -26.82 30.99
C GLU A 392 6.52 -28.24 31.41
N ARG A 393 6.87 -29.23 30.59
CA ARG A 393 6.81 -30.62 31.03
C ARG A 393 7.97 -30.85 31.99
N LYS A 394 7.68 -31.10 33.25
CA LYS A 394 8.71 -31.69 34.13
C LYS A 394 9.11 -33.02 33.54
N GLN A 395 10.38 -33.19 33.22
CA GLN A 395 10.89 -34.51 32.90
C GLN A 395 10.65 -35.42 34.12
N PRO A 396 10.14 -36.65 33.93
CA PRO A 396 9.92 -37.61 35.02
C PRO A 396 11.23 -37.98 35.71
#